data_edff5e720a7a7c0ce6efebbfdd4bce07
#
_entry.id   edff5e720a7a7c0ce6efebbfdd4bce07
#
_cell.length_a   1.000
_cell.length_b   1.000
_cell.length_c   1.000
_cell.angle_alpha   90.00
_cell.angle_beta   90.00
_cell.angle_gamma   90.00
#
_symmetry.space_group_name_H-M   'P 1'
#
loop_
_entity.id
_entity.type
_entity.pdbx_description
1 polymer ?
#
loop_
_entity_poly.entity_id
_entity_poly.type
_entity_poly.pdbx_seq_one_letter_code
_entity_poly.pdbx_strand_id
1 'polypeptide(L)'
;MSCICLDTNWFLKGLESPCPPDWTALSALFSENSDSFSLPRFPMQVHDVLLAYGIIENPNIRGVNRDLWIHERDWVYCCRFSAQANVPSLLTFDGVDTFADVWLNGTLLGSCSDVYLSWAYDVGHLLRTENTLIVYFHAAQTELKKLSLPERYAGLVPTISAARVFRTGYHDYCGPSPCLIRCGLYAPVTLRQAEPVALAEITCDTWLTEDGDGVVQVQLTWMGQADTPYAVSLADAHGTVVADASGKTAHGRQRLSLSVHQPERWYPWTHGTPTCYTLTVRAEKEAVSRLVGFRQIDISDRFLFRVNGMPVRMWGANLMHLDTLTNCYSPEKMARILDLAQLANCNMLRVWGEADKLPEAFYEECDRRGILLWQDFFLGCSLYSEEADQLSLYRQEAEMLLRTRKHHPCIALWCGGNELYLAQEYQHPEAPVYGEKIIREVFPEVCARLDPHRLYYPSSPCGGSFANDPQCGDTHGYTHLWFVPGRAYPHFLSENCRVSTPTWQSMIQMMMPDELWEEGTYALTAHHPCEIPESWMKHTPNEGWLKLGPVEHYRDAETPQEMVYRVCAAHAEYIHEQVGRFRRGRAPWENSDIRHTNGHLLWRLNEN
;
A
#
# COMPACT_ATOMS: atom_id res chain seq x y z
N MET A 1 -8.57 29.28 -7.93
CA MET A 1 -7.99 27.93 -8.02
C MET A 1 -9.11 26.95 -8.19
N SER A 2 -9.04 26.07 -9.18
CA SER A 2 -10.08 25.05 -9.43
C SER A 2 -10.10 23.92 -8.38
N CYS A 3 -9.03 23.76 -7.62
CA CYS A 3 -8.91 22.74 -6.57
C CYS A 3 -8.50 23.39 -5.23
N ILE A 4 -9.31 23.16 -4.21
CA ILE A 4 -9.10 23.60 -2.82
C ILE A 4 -8.80 22.37 -1.98
N CYS A 5 -7.63 22.33 -1.35
CA CYS A 5 -7.36 21.33 -0.32
C CYS A 5 -7.98 21.83 0.99
N LEU A 6 -8.85 21.02 1.59
CA LEU A 6 -9.43 21.32 2.90
C LEU A 6 -8.44 20.86 3.98
N ASP A 7 -7.39 21.64 4.22
CA ASP A 7 -6.26 21.30 5.09
C ASP A 7 -6.26 22.06 6.43
N THR A 8 -7.24 22.93 6.64
CA THR A 8 -7.37 23.77 7.84
C THR A 8 -8.79 23.74 8.41
N ASN A 9 -8.97 24.28 9.62
CA ASN A 9 -10.24 24.39 10.32
C ASN A 9 -10.96 23.05 10.56
N TRP A 10 -10.17 22.02 10.83
CA TRP A 10 -10.67 20.72 11.25
C TRP A 10 -10.71 20.58 12.76
N PHE A 11 -11.79 19.96 13.24
CA PHE A 11 -12.02 19.64 14.64
C PHE A 11 -12.42 18.17 14.78
N LEU A 12 -12.02 17.54 15.89
CA LEU A 12 -12.35 16.16 16.24
C LEU A 12 -13.04 16.11 17.60
N LYS A 13 -14.07 15.27 17.72
CA LYS A 13 -14.71 14.96 18.99
C LYS A 13 -15.00 13.47 19.10
N GLY A 14 -14.65 12.87 20.25
CA GLY A 14 -15.05 11.51 20.60
C GLY A 14 -16.40 11.53 21.34
N LEU A 15 -17.20 10.50 21.14
CA LEU A 15 -18.50 10.35 21.78
C LEU A 15 -18.44 9.25 22.84
N GLU A 16 -18.93 9.51 24.04
CA GLU A 16 -19.01 8.51 25.12
C GLU A 16 -20.15 7.50 24.87
N SER A 17 -21.15 7.89 24.09
CA SER A 17 -22.25 7.07 23.67
C SER A 17 -22.59 7.33 22.22
N PRO A 18 -23.01 6.33 21.44
CA PRO A 18 -23.43 6.54 20.07
C PRO A 18 -24.51 7.63 20.00
N CYS A 19 -24.28 8.61 19.14
CA CYS A 19 -25.28 9.64 18.84
C CYS A 19 -25.99 9.21 17.55
N PRO A 20 -27.33 9.21 17.51
CA PRO A 20 -28.02 9.03 16.24
C PRO A 20 -27.50 10.06 15.23
N PRO A 21 -27.08 9.65 14.03
CA PRO A 21 -26.51 10.56 13.05
C PRO A 21 -27.61 11.46 12.45
N ASP A 22 -27.94 12.53 13.16
CA ASP A 22 -28.78 13.61 12.66
C ASP A 22 -28.00 14.93 12.68
N TRP A 23 -28.22 15.74 11.69
CA TRP A 23 -27.48 17.00 11.50
C TRP A 23 -27.52 17.93 12.69
N THR A 24 -28.68 18.08 13.34
CA THR A 24 -28.86 19.01 14.45
C THR A 24 -28.00 18.60 15.64
N ALA A 25 -28.03 17.32 15.98
CA ALA A 25 -27.21 16.77 17.05
C ALA A 25 -25.72 16.89 16.72
N LEU A 26 -25.31 16.49 15.50
CA LEU A 26 -23.90 16.51 15.07
C LEU A 26 -23.33 17.93 15.00
N SER A 27 -24.08 18.90 14.46
CA SER A 27 -23.62 20.29 14.37
C SER A 27 -23.48 20.95 15.72
N ALA A 28 -24.33 20.59 16.69
CA ALA A 28 -24.28 21.12 18.07
C ALA A 28 -22.99 20.66 18.81
N LEU A 29 -22.37 19.57 18.43
CA LEU A 29 -21.10 19.08 19.02
C LEU A 29 -19.94 20.09 18.84
N PHE A 30 -20.01 20.98 17.86
CA PHE A 30 -18.97 21.94 17.50
C PHE A 30 -19.37 23.39 17.70
N SER A 31 -20.21 23.68 18.71
CA SER A 31 -20.52 25.02 19.15
C SER A 31 -19.30 25.72 19.77
N GLU A 32 -19.32 27.06 19.92
CA GLU A 32 -18.16 27.87 20.32
C GLU A 32 -17.48 27.48 21.65
N ASN A 33 -18.17 26.76 22.53
CA ASN A 33 -17.63 26.28 23.83
C ASN A 33 -17.49 24.78 23.89
N SER A 34 -17.31 24.09 22.75
CA SER A 34 -17.18 22.65 22.73
C SER A 34 -15.76 22.22 23.16
N ASP A 35 -15.67 21.08 23.83
CA ASP A 35 -14.45 20.41 24.22
C ASP A 35 -13.85 19.55 23.06
N SER A 36 -13.95 20.05 21.83
CA SER A 36 -13.41 19.40 20.64
C SER A 36 -11.92 19.69 20.47
N PHE A 37 -11.17 18.73 19.92
CA PHE A 37 -9.77 18.90 19.56
C PHE A 37 -9.67 19.64 18.22
N SER A 38 -8.90 20.73 18.16
CA SER A 38 -8.52 21.36 16.89
C SER A 38 -7.37 20.55 16.28
N LEU A 39 -7.46 20.16 15.03
CA LEU A 39 -6.38 19.42 14.37
C LEU A 39 -5.20 20.37 14.08
N PRO A 40 -3.98 20.07 14.60
CA PRO A 40 -2.80 20.93 14.36
C PRO A 40 -2.30 20.86 12.91
N ARG A 41 -2.67 19.81 12.18
CA ARG A 41 -2.43 19.57 10.74
C ARG A 41 -3.52 18.71 10.17
N PHE A 42 -3.60 18.59 8.86
CA PHE A 42 -4.51 17.68 8.18
C PHE A 42 -3.81 17.03 6.98
N PRO A 43 -4.04 15.75 6.68
CA PRO A 43 -4.94 14.82 7.37
C PRO A 43 -4.37 14.32 8.72
N MET A 44 -5.25 13.86 9.61
CA MET A 44 -4.92 13.18 10.87
C MET A 44 -6.01 12.17 11.22
N GLN A 45 -5.62 10.94 11.51
CA GLN A 45 -6.52 9.95 12.12
C GLN A 45 -6.71 10.24 13.62
N VAL A 46 -7.66 9.56 14.23
CA VAL A 46 -7.98 9.76 15.66
C VAL A 46 -6.75 9.56 16.54
N HIS A 47 -5.99 8.48 16.32
CA HIS A 47 -4.76 8.19 17.07
C HIS A 47 -3.72 9.33 16.96
N ASP A 48 -3.54 9.90 15.76
CA ASP A 48 -2.62 11.02 15.55
C ASP A 48 -3.03 12.25 16.36
N VAL A 49 -4.33 12.56 16.40
CA VAL A 49 -4.86 13.71 17.16
C VAL A 49 -4.65 13.48 18.65
N LEU A 50 -5.03 12.30 19.16
CA LEU A 50 -4.89 11.98 20.58
C LEU A 50 -3.44 11.96 21.04
N LEU A 51 -2.53 11.46 20.19
CA LEU A 51 -1.08 11.51 20.43
C LEU A 51 -0.58 12.96 20.48
N ALA A 52 -1.00 13.81 19.53
CA ALA A 52 -0.60 15.22 19.50
C ALA A 52 -1.05 16.00 20.74
N TYR A 53 -2.16 15.61 21.36
CA TYR A 53 -2.68 16.19 22.61
C TYR A 53 -2.17 15.49 23.89
N GLY A 54 -1.33 14.46 23.76
CA GLY A 54 -0.80 13.70 24.90
C GLY A 54 -1.83 12.88 25.66
N ILE A 55 -2.95 12.55 25.03
CA ILE A 55 -4.01 11.70 25.61
C ILE A 55 -3.60 10.23 25.58
N ILE A 56 -2.86 9.81 24.53
CA ILE A 56 -2.27 8.50 24.39
C ILE A 56 -0.75 8.60 24.27
N GLU A 57 -0.05 7.54 24.61
CA GLU A 57 1.38 7.39 24.33
C GLU A 57 1.60 6.94 22.88
N ASN A 58 2.84 7.04 22.40
CA ASN A 58 3.17 6.54 21.08
C ASN A 58 2.89 5.02 21.01
N PRO A 59 2.03 4.56 20.09
CA PRO A 59 1.65 3.14 19.97
C PRO A 59 2.84 2.22 19.67
N ASN A 60 3.93 2.75 19.13
CA ASN A 60 5.17 2.01 18.90
C ASN A 60 5.96 1.73 20.19
N ILE A 61 5.59 2.34 21.33
CA ILE A 61 6.21 2.13 22.63
C ILE A 61 5.32 1.20 23.46
N ARG A 62 5.88 0.12 24.01
CA ARG A 62 5.19 -0.89 24.84
C ARG A 62 4.02 -1.63 24.14
N GLY A 63 3.88 -1.48 22.81
CA GLY A 63 2.84 -2.12 22.03
C GLY A 63 1.47 -1.44 22.11
N VAL A 64 0.63 -1.69 21.11
CA VAL A 64 -0.63 -0.99 20.79
C VAL A 64 -1.83 -1.34 21.67
N ASN A 65 -1.71 -2.31 22.58
CA ASN A 65 -2.86 -2.90 23.29
C ASN A 65 -3.52 -1.98 24.31
N ARG A 66 -2.99 -0.78 24.56
CA ARG A 66 -3.49 0.13 25.59
C ARG A 66 -4.67 0.99 25.12
N ASP A 67 -4.74 1.25 23.82
CA ASP A 67 -5.63 2.25 23.26
C ASP A 67 -6.81 1.64 22.48
N LEU A 68 -7.17 0.40 22.82
CA LEU A 68 -8.29 -0.33 22.22
C LEU A 68 -9.63 0.40 22.36
N TRP A 69 -9.79 1.24 23.39
CA TRP A 69 -10.98 2.06 23.61
C TRP A 69 -11.26 3.03 22.46
N ILE A 70 -10.26 3.37 21.65
CA ILE A 70 -10.41 4.31 20.54
C ILE A 70 -11.34 3.73 19.46
N HIS A 71 -11.16 2.46 19.09
CA HIS A 71 -12.00 1.82 18.07
C HIS A 71 -13.34 1.27 18.63
N GLU A 72 -13.57 1.43 19.93
CA GLU A 72 -14.85 1.12 20.57
C GLU A 72 -15.77 2.34 20.67
N ARG A 73 -15.29 3.54 20.28
CA ARG A 73 -16.04 4.80 20.33
C ARG A 73 -16.34 5.33 18.93
N ASP A 74 -17.43 6.09 18.85
CA ASP A 74 -17.74 6.91 17.70
C ASP A 74 -16.94 8.21 17.74
N TRP A 75 -16.53 8.69 16.55
CA TRP A 75 -15.74 9.90 16.39
C TRP A 75 -16.36 10.80 15.33
N VAL A 76 -16.29 12.10 15.55
CA VAL A 76 -16.87 13.09 14.62
C VAL A 76 -15.82 14.09 14.23
N TYR A 77 -15.56 14.22 12.93
CA TYR A 77 -14.78 15.30 12.36
C TYR A 77 -15.70 16.41 11.86
N CYS A 78 -15.29 17.66 12.04
CA CYS A 78 -15.96 18.82 11.50
C CYS A 78 -14.96 19.74 10.81
N CYS A 79 -15.26 20.16 9.59
CA CYS A 79 -14.49 21.18 8.87
C CYS A 79 -15.38 22.34 8.48
N ARG A 80 -14.88 23.57 8.67
CA ARG A 80 -15.55 24.80 8.18
C ARG A 80 -14.70 25.41 7.10
N PHE A 81 -15.32 25.70 5.94
CA PHE A 81 -14.61 26.24 4.78
C PHE A 81 -15.50 27.13 3.93
N SER A 82 -14.87 28.05 3.20
CA SER A 82 -15.53 28.92 2.22
C SER A 82 -15.41 28.34 0.82
N ALA A 83 -16.46 28.46 0.01
CA ALA A 83 -16.47 28.04 -1.38
C ALA A 83 -17.43 28.91 -2.21
N GLN A 84 -17.34 28.81 -3.54
CA GLN A 84 -18.31 29.41 -4.43
C GLN A 84 -19.59 28.58 -4.46
N ALA A 85 -20.73 29.24 -4.22
CA ALA A 85 -22.04 28.59 -4.31
C ALA A 85 -22.47 28.40 -5.77
N ASN A 86 -23.25 27.36 -6.04
CA ASN A 86 -23.87 27.07 -7.36
C ASN A 86 -22.87 26.87 -8.51
N VAL A 87 -21.67 26.42 -8.22
CA VAL A 87 -20.66 26.02 -9.20
C VAL A 87 -20.58 24.50 -9.22
N PRO A 88 -20.53 23.83 -10.38
CA PRO A 88 -20.31 22.39 -10.43
C PRO A 88 -19.06 22.02 -9.64
N SER A 89 -19.21 21.15 -8.64
CA SER A 89 -18.17 20.92 -7.66
C SER A 89 -18.13 19.46 -7.21
N LEU A 90 -16.92 18.89 -7.16
CA LEU A 90 -16.66 17.55 -6.70
C LEU A 90 -15.89 17.61 -5.39
N LEU A 91 -16.47 17.05 -4.32
CA LEU A 91 -15.83 16.85 -3.03
C LEU A 91 -15.27 15.42 -2.98
N THR A 92 -13.96 15.29 -2.81
CA THR A 92 -13.28 13.99 -2.83
C THR A 92 -12.54 13.74 -1.53
N PHE A 93 -12.72 12.55 -0.98
CA PHE A 93 -11.99 11.99 0.15
C PHE A 93 -11.07 10.89 -0.37
N ASP A 94 -9.77 11.11 -0.32
CA ASP A 94 -8.80 10.12 -0.81
C ASP A 94 -8.51 8.99 0.19
N GLY A 95 -8.93 9.16 1.45
CA GLY A 95 -8.78 8.13 2.48
C GLY A 95 -9.70 8.33 3.67
N VAL A 96 -10.62 7.39 3.85
CA VAL A 96 -11.56 7.31 4.97
C VAL A 96 -11.41 5.94 5.63
N ASP A 97 -11.09 5.90 6.90
CA ASP A 97 -10.86 4.67 7.65
C ASP A 97 -11.83 4.58 8.82
N THR A 98 -12.97 3.88 8.77
CA THR A 98 -13.51 3.13 7.62
C THR A 98 -15.01 3.39 7.50
N PHE A 99 -15.79 3.06 8.56
CA PHE A 99 -17.26 3.16 8.55
C PHE A 99 -17.67 4.58 8.91
N ALA A 100 -18.07 5.36 7.93
CA ALA A 100 -18.38 6.77 8.17
C ALA A 100 -19.56 7.27 7.34
N ASP A 101 -20.31 8.22 7.92
CA ASP A 101 -21.35 8.99 7.24
C ASP A 101 -20.86 10.41 6.97
N VAL A 102 -20.99 10.86 5.73
CA VAL A 102 -20.51 12.16 5.27
C VAL A 102 -21.67 13.14 5.09
N TRP A 103 -21.61 14.27 5.76
CA TRP A 103 -22.66 15.30 5.76
C TRP A 103 -22.12 16.66 5.32
N LEU A 104 -22.84 17.34 4.45
CA LEU A 104 -22.53 18.71 4.04
C LEU A 104 -23.77 19.62 4.22
N ASN A 105 -23.64 20.70 5.01
CA ASN A 105 -24.66 21.72 5.20
C ASN A 105 -26.07 21.19 5.57
N GLY A 106 -26.13 20.08 6.29
CA GLY A 106 -27.38 19.42 6.69
C GLY A 106 -27.84 18.28 5.81
N THR A 107 -27.15 18.00 4.72
CA THR A 107 -27.47 16.92 3.79
C THR A 107 -26.50 15.76 3.95
N LEU A 108 -27.00 14.53 4.13
CA LEU A 108 -26.22 13.30 4.05
C LEU A 108 -25.81 13.05 2.60
N LEU A 109 -24.50 12.99 2.34
CA LEU A 109 -23.96 12.72 1.01
C LEU A 109 -23.89 11.21 0.73
N GLY A 110 -23.56 10.41 1.75
CA GLY A 110 -23.44 8.97 1.67
C GLY A 110 -22.61 8.40 2.81
N SER A 111 -22.44 7.07 2.79
CA SER A 111 -21.66 6.32 3.77
C SER A 111 -20.42 5.72 3.13
N CYS A 112 -19.34 5.64 3.89
CA CYS A 112 -18.07 5.00 3.53
C CYS A 112 -17.94 3.69 4.30
N SER A 113 -17.35 2.66 3.68
CA SER A 113 -17.19 1.34 4.29
C SER A 113 -15.94 0.58 3.82
N ASP A 114 -14.98 1.28 3.23
CA ASP A 114 -13.77 0.69 2.66
C ASP A 114 -12.60 1.65 2.75
N VAL A 115 -11.49 1.21 3.35
CA VAL A 115 -10.31 2.04 3.57
C VAL A 115 -9.52 2.30 2.28
N TYR A 116 -9.62 1.45 1.28
CA TYR A 116 -8.82 1.56 0.04
C TYR A 116 -9.48 2.45 -1.01
N LEU A 117 -10.80 2.63 -0.94
CA LEU A 117 -11.52 3.47 -1.90
C LEU A 117 -11.33 4.96 -1.64
N SER A 118 -11.40 5.74 -2.71
CA SER A 118 -11.63 7.18 -2.65
C SER A 118 -13.11 7.45 -2.88
N TRP A 119 -13.68 8.35 -2.10
CA TRP A 119 -15.10 8.66 -2.11
C TRP A 119 -15.31 10.06 -2.67
N ALA A 120 -16.16 10.20 -3.68
CA ALA A 120 -16.39 11.46 -4.38
C ALA A 120 -17.89 11.78 -4.50
N TYR A 121 -18.25 13.02 -4.20
CA TYR A 121 -19.62 13.50 -4.16
C TYR A 121 -19.78 14.76 -5.01
N ASP A 122 -20.82 14.80 -5.87
CA ASP A 122 -21.23 16.04 -6.54
C ASP A 122 -21.98 16.92 -5.54
N VAL A 123 -21.36 18.03 -5.17
CA VAL A 123 -21.84 18.90 -4.11
C VAL A 123 -22.17 20.33 -4.56
N GLY A 124 -22.04 20.63 -5.86
CA GLY A 124 -22.22 21.99 -6.38
C GLY A 124 -23.52 22.65 -5.98
N HIS A 125 -24.61 21.90 -5.93
CA HIS A 125 -25.95 22.36 -5.55
C HIS A 125 -26.17 22.54 -4.02
N LEU A 126 -25.25 22.02 -3.19
CA LEU A 126 -25.30 22.10 -1.72
C LEU A 126 -24.38 23.19 -1.15
N LEU A 127 -23.41 23.65 -1.95
CA LEU A 127 -22.44 24.64 -1.49
C LEU A 127 -23.04 25.99 -1.24
N ARG A 128 -22.55 26.64 -0.18
CA ARG A 128 -22.83 28.01 0.25
C ARG A 128 -21.49 28.77 0.28
N THR A 129 -21.54 30.10 0.55
CA THR A 129 -20.33 30.88 0.80
C THR A 129 -19.54 30.31 1.98
N GLU A 130 -20.23 29.98 3.06
CA GLU A 130 -19.68 29.32 4.24
C GLU A 130 -20.29 27.91 4.38
N ASN A 131 -19.46 26.91 4.55
CA ASN A 131 -19.87 25.52 4.56
C ASN A 131 -19.41 24.82 5.84
N THR A 132 -20.20 23.83 6.25
CA THR A 132 -19.87 22.92 7.33
C THR A 132 -19.93 21.49 6.81
N LEU A 133 -18.80 20.81 6.86
CA LEU A 133 -18.63 19.41 6.52
C LEU A 133 -18.49 18.60 7.81
N ILE A 134 -19.28 17.55 7.98
CA ILE A 134 -19.19 16.64 9.11
C ILE A 134 -18.96 15.23 8.58
N VAL A 135 -18.00 14.52 9.18
CA VAL A 135 -17.75 13.10 8.93
C VAL A 135 -17.88 12.35 10.25
N TYR A 136 -18.93 11.56 10.36
CA TYR A 136 -19.25 10.76 11.54
C TYR A 136 -18.72 9.35 11.36
N PHE A 137 -17.77 8.96 12.17
CA PHE A 137 -17.20 7.62 12.20
C PHE A 137 -17.88 6.76 13.24
N HIS A 138 -18.46 5.66 12.81
CA HIS A 138 -18.97 4.62 13.69
C HIS A 138 -17.83 3.86 14.33
N ALA A 139 -18.01 3.40 15.57
CA ALA A 139 -17.04 2.60 16.30
C ALA A 139 -16.67 1.34 15.51
N ALA A 140 -15.44 1.28 14.99
CA ALA A 140 -15.00 0.22 14.08
C ALA A 140 -15.20 -1.17 14.67
N GLN A 141 -14.91 -1.35 15.97
CA GLN A 141 -15.11 -2.61 16.68
C GLN A 141 -16.59 -3.01 16.76
N THR A 142 -17.49 -2.04 16.90
CA THR A 142 -18.95 -2.28 16.93
C THR A 142 -19.45 -2.72 15.55
N GLU A 143 -18.99 -2.08 14.49
CA GLU A 143 -19.33 -2.44 13.12
C GLU A 143 -18.78 -3.83 12.75
N LEU A 144 -17.52 -4.11 13.07
CA LEU A 144 -16.92 -5.43 12.83
C LEU A 144 -17.63 -6.55 13.59
N LYS A 145 -18.14 -6.30 14.81
CA LYS A 145 -18.93 -7.29 15.56
C LYS A 145 -20.31 -7.56 14.95
N LYS A 146 -20.91 -6.59 14.26
CA LYS A 146 -22.17 -6.79 13.53
C LYS A 146 -21.96 -7.66 12.28
N LEU A 147 -20.77 -7.57 11.70
CA LEU A 147 -20.38 -8.31 10.52
C LEU A 147 -19.86 -9.68 10.96
N SER A 148 -20.72 -10.70 10.91
CA SER A 148 -20.32 -12.06 11.26
C SER A 148 -19.27 -12.61 10.29
N LEU A 149 -18.04 -12.80 10.75
CA LEU A 149 -17.01 -13.49 9.98
C LEU A 149 -17.16 -15.01 10.18
N PRO A 150 -17.57 -15.77 9.16
CA PRO A 150 -17.53 -17.22 9.24
C PRO A 150 -16.13 -17.74 9.54
N GLU A 151 -16.02 -18.81 10.34
CA GLU A 151 -14.72 -19.42 10.71
C GLU A 151 -13.86 -19.73 9.47
N ARG A 152 -14.49 -20.12 8.37
CA ARG A 152 -13.81 -20.40 7.09
C ARG A 152 -13.01 -19.21 6.52
N TYR A 153 -13.26 -17.98 6.95
CA TYR A 153 -12.53 -16.78 6.50
C TYR A 153 -11.41 -16.37 7.46
N ALA A 154 -11.17 -17.12 8.53
CA ALA A 154 -10.17 -16.74 9.53
C ALA A 154 -8.74 -16.60 8.98
N GLY A 155 -8.38 -17.35 7.94
CA GLY A 155 -7.06 -17.23 7.30
C GLY A 155 -5.89 -17.59 8.22
N LEU A 156 -4.68 -17.17 7.85
CA LEU A 156 -3.44 -17.48 8.60
C LEU A 156 -3.30 -16.67 9.89
N VAL A 157 -3.94 -15.50 9.97
CA VAL A 157 -3.89 -14.62 11.15
C VAL A 157 -5.32 -14.28 11.59
N PRO A 158 -5.97 -15.15 12.38
CA PRO A 158 -7.39 -15.02 12.74
C PRO A 158 -7.75 -13.71 13.42
N THR A 159 -6.84 -13.13 14.19
CA THR A 159 -7.07 -11.93 14.99
C THR A 159 -7.35 -10.66 14.17
N ILE A 160 -6.84 -10.60 12.94
CA ILE A 160 -7.03 -9.47 12.03
C ILE A 160 -7.90 -9.80 10.81
N SER A 161 -8.35 -11.04 10.67
CA SER A 161 -9.14 -11.47 9.50
C SER A 161 -10.41 -10.67 9.30
N ALA A 162 -11.08 -10.27 10.39
CA ALA A 162 -12.26 -9.41 10.29
C ALA A 162 -11.93 -8.05 9.68
N ALA A 163 -10.83 -7.40 10.11
CA ALA A 163 -10.38 -6.14 9.55
C ALA A 163 -10.07 -6.28 8.05
N ARG A 164 -9.38 -7.35 7.66
CA ARG A 164 -9.03 -7.65 6.26
C ARG A 164 -10.27 -7.86 5.40
N VAL A 165 -11.14 -8.77 5.80
CA VAL A 165 -12.33 -9.15 5.02
C VAL A 165 -13.30 -7.98 4.89
N PHE A 166 -13.45 -7.17 5.94
CA PHE A 166 -14.36 -6.02 5.94
C PHE A 166 -13.68 -4.68 5.64
N ARG A 167 -12.49 -4.73 5.04
CA ARG A 167 -11.79 -3.58 4.44
C ARG A 167 -11.55 -2.43 5.40
N THR A 168 -11.17 -2.74 6.65
CA THR A 168 -10.83 -1.75 7.69
C THR A 168 -9.34 -1.53 7.72
N GLY A 169 -8.88 -0.31 7.96
CA GLY A 169 -7.48 -0.03 8.23
C GLY A 169 -7.04 -0.62 9.57
N TYR A 170 -5.88 -1.26 9.58
CA TYR A 170 -5.30 -1.89 10.76
C TYR A 170 -3.77 -1.82 10.68
N HIS A 171 -3.12 -2.02 11.82
CA HIS A 171 -1.70 -2.29 11.86
C HIS A 171 -1.49 -3.78 12.09
N ASP A 172 -0.77 -4.41 11.19
CA ASP A 172 -0.47 -5.83 11.25
C ASP A 172 0.80 -6.09 12.07
N TYR A 173 0.86 -7.28 12.65
CA TYR A 173 2.04 -7.79 13.35
C TYR A 173 2.53 -6.92 14.53
N CYS A 174 1.61 -6.38 15.30
CA CYS A 174 1.94 -5.67 16.55
C CYS A 174 2.10 -6.58 17.76
N GLY A 175 2.47 -7.84 17.55
CA GLY A 175 2.51 -8.86 18.59
C GLY A 175 1.21 -9.63 18.76
N PRO A 176 1.08 -10.47 19.80
CA PRO A 176 -0.08 -11.33 19.97
C PRO A 176 -1.30 -10.51 20.34
N SER A 177 -2.09 -10.11 19.38
CA SER A 177 -3.46 -9.62 19.49
C SER A 177 -3.86 -8.79 20.74
N PRO A 178 -4.77 -7.80 20.59
CA PRO A 178 -5.45 -7.39 19.36
C PRO A 178 -4.60 -6.39 18.56
N CYS A 179 -4.72 -6.43 17.24
CA CYS A 179 -4.09 -5.44 16.39
C CYS A 179 -4.72 -4.06 16.56
N LEU A 180 -3.95 -3.01 16.25
CA LEU A 180 -4.46 -1.66 16.20
C LEU A 180 -5.43 -1.54 15.01
N ILE A 181 -6.70 -1.24 15.27
CA ILE A 181 -7.66 -0.88 14.23
C ILE A 181 -7.70 0.66 14.18
N ARG A 182 -7.38 1.20 13.01
CA ARG A 182 -7.31 2.63 12.81
C ARG A 182 -8.69 3.22 12.56
N CYS A 183 -8.83 4.53 12.73
CA CYS A 183 -10.07 5.25 12.52
C CYS A 183 -9.79 6.71 12.13
N GLY A 184 -10.48 7.22 11.14
CA GLY A 184 -10.45 8.64 10.80
C GLY A 184 -10.02 8.95 9.36
N LEU A 185 -9.70 10.22 9.11
CA LEU A 185 -9.28 10.72 7.81
C LEU A 185 -7.77 10.61 7.69
N TYR A 186 -7.27 9.74 6.80
CA TYR A 186 -5.84 9.49 6.66
C TYR A 186 -5.22 10.08 5.39
N ALA A 187 -6.04 10.60 4.47
CA ALA A 187 -5.58 11.20 3.23
C ALA A 187 -6.33 12.51 2.93
N PRO A 188 -5.89 13.32 1.96
CA PRO A 188 -6.47 14.61 1.69
C PRO A 188 -7.97 14.60 1.40
N VAL A 189 -8.65 15.68 1.80
CA VAL A 189 -10.00 16.01 1.36
C VAL A 189 -9.91 17.23 0.46
N THR A 190 -10.40 17.11 -0.77
CA THR A 190 -10.30 18.15 -1.79
C THR A 190 -11.66 18.55 -2.32
N LEU A 191 -11.85 19.84 -2.54
CA LEU A 191 -13.00 20.39 -3.25
C LEU A 191 -12.50 20.93 -4.59
N ARG A 192 -12.96 20.34 -5.69
CA ARG A 192 -12.69 20.81 -7.04
C ARG A 192 -13.91 21.52 -7.60
N GLN A 193 -13.75 22.79 -7.98
CA GLN A 193 -14.81 23.62 -8.54
C GLN A 193 -14.53 23.96 -10.01
N ALA A 194 -15.52 23.83 -10.87
CA ALA A 194 -15.39 24.17 -12.29
C ALA A 194 -15.52 25.68 -12.52
N GLU A 195 -14.40 26.38 -12.81
CA GLU A 195 -14.33 27.83 -13.02
C GLU A 195 -13.54 28.21 -14.30
N PRO A 196 -14.11 28.20 -15.48
CA PRO A 196 -15.44 27.68 -15.89
C PRO A 196 -15.44 26.16 -16.08
N VAL A 197 -14.26 25.54 -16.09
CA VAL A 197 -14.06 24.10 -16.31
C VAL A 197 -13.05 23.55 -15.31
N ALA A 198 -13.19 22.29 -14.93
CA ALA A 198 -12.19 21.54 -14.18
C ALA A 198 -12.08 20.10 -14.69
N LEU A 199 -10.89 19.52 -14.53
CA LEU A 199 -10.62 18.13 -14.89
C LEU A 199 -11.07 17.23 -13.71
N ALA A 200 -12.15 16.48 -13.91
CA ALA A 200 -12.67 15.57 -12.91
C ALA A 200 -11.82 14.28 -12.80
N GLU A 201 -11.39 13.73 -13.94
CA GLU A 201 -10.56 12.53 -13.99
C GLU A 201 -9.55 12.61 -15.14
N ILE A 202 -8.33 12.13 -14.88
CA ILE A 202 -7.32 11.86 -15.90
C ILE A 202 -6.77 10.45 -15.70
N THR A 203 -6.76 9.65 -16.76
CA THR A 203 -6.02 8.40 -16.81
C THR A 203 -5.14 8.38 -18.05
N CYS A 204 -3.96 7.76 -17.95
CA CYS A 204 -3.09 7.60 -19.11
C CYS A 204 -2.43 6.23 -19.12
N ASP A 205 -2.10 5.77 -20.32
CA ASP A 205 -1.36 4.55 -20.62
C ASP A 205 -0.20 4.87 -21.52
N THR A 206 0.91 4.13 -21.35
CA THR A 206 2.07 4.25 -22.22
C THR A 206 2.53 2.87 -22.69
N TRP A 207 2.88 2.76 -23.94
CA TRP A 207 3.49 1.56 -24.50
C TRP A 207 4.41 1.89 -25.68
N LEU A 208 5.22 0.92 -26.06
CA LEU A 208 6.02 0.97 -27.29
C LEU A 208 5.33 0.15 -28.37
N THR A 209 5.28 0.69 -29.60
CA THR A 209 4.84 -0.06 -30.78
C THR A 209 5.90 -1.07 -31.20
N GLU A 210 5.58 -1.96 -32.13
CA GLU A 210 6.54 -2.91 -32.72
C GLU A 210 7.73 -2.21 -33.37
N ASP A 211 7.51 -1.04 -33.96
CA ASP A 211 8.55 -0.20 -34.56
C ASP A 211 9.38 0.58 -33.53
N GLY A 212 9.02 0.51 -32.23
CA GLY A 212 9.72 1.16 -31.14
C GLY A 212 9.30 2.61 -30.88
N ASP A 213 8.25 3.10 -31.52
CA ASP A 213 7.66 4.41 -31.24
C ASP A 213 6.84 4.36 -29.94
N GLY A 214 6.88 5.46 -29.19
CA GLY A 214 6.11 5.59 -27.96
C GLY A 214 4.71 6.12 -28.20
N VAL A 215 3.73 5.53 -27.52
CA VAL A 215 2.34 6.00 -27.52
C VAL A 215 1.93 6.35 -26.11
N VAL A 216 1.32 7.52 -25.92
CA VAL A 216 0.61 7.92 -24.70
C VAL A 216 -0.86 8.06 -25.02
N GLN A 217 -1.69 7.17 -24.49
CA GLN A 217 -3.14 7.30 -24.58
C GLN A 217 -3.67 8.02 -23.33
N VAL A 218 -4.37 9.11 -23.53
CA VAL A 218 -4.94 9.92 -22.45
C VAL A 218 -6.45 9.86 -22.50
N GLN A 219 -7.07 9.65 -21.35
CA GLN A 219 -8.51 9.75 -21.18
C GLN A 219 -8.83 10.84 -20.15
N LEU A 220 -9.71 11.76 -20.53
CA LEU A 220 -10.10 12.93 -19.77
C LEU A 220 -11.59 12.91 -19.49
N THR A 221 -11.98 13.29 -18.27
CA THR A 221 -13.37 13.59 -17.91
C THR A 221 -13.43 15.00 -17.35
N TRP A 222 -14.24 15.85 -17.97
CA TRP A 222 -14.38 17.26 -17.59
C TRP A 222 -15.68 17.49 -16.85
N MET A 223 -15.68 18.46 -15.96
CA MET A 223 -16.89 19.08 -15.37
C MET A 223 -16.92 20.57 -15.65
N GLY A 224 -18.12 21.16 -15.67
CA GLY A 224 -18.34 22.57 -15.99
C GLY A 224 -18.66 22.81 -17.45
N GLN A 225 -18.14 23.90 -18.02
CA GLN A 225 -18.51 24.37 -19.36
C GLN A 225 -17.95 23.48 -20.46
N ALA A 226 -18.81 23.06 -21.38
CA ALA A 226 -18.39 22.42 -22.64
C ALA A 226 -17.79 23.43 -23.62
N ASP A 227 -17.17 22.90 -24.70
CA ASP A 227 -16.53 23.70 -25.76
C ASP A 227 -15.35 24.60 -25.30
N THR A 228 -14.87 24.45 -24.09
CA THR A 228 -13.68 25.15 -23.60
C THR A 228 -12.42 24.53 -24.22
N PRO A 229 -11.54 25.33 -24.82
CA PRO A 229 -10.29 24.80 -25.39
C PRO A 229 -9.39 24.19 -24.32
N TYR A 230 -8.78 23.05 -24.62
CA TYR A 230 -7.74 22.45 -23.82
C TYR A 230 -6.54 22.02 -24.68
N ALA A 231 -5.37 21.93 -24.05
CA ALA A 231 -4.15 21.42 -24.65
C ALA A 231 -3.58 20.29 -23.79
N VAL A 232 -2.99 19.31 -24.46
CA VAL A 232 -2.24 18.22 -23.83
C VAL A 232 -0.84 18.25 -24.43
N SER A 233 0.19 18.28 -23.62
CA SER A 233 1.58 18.27 -24.05
C SER A 233 2.38 17.20 -23.31
N LEU A 234 3.31 16.58 -23.99
CA LEU A 234 4.30 15.66 -23.44
C LEU A 234 5.68 16.30 -23.57
N ALA A 235 6.33 16.53 -22.45
CA ALA A 235 7.68 17.07 -22.41
C ALA A 235 8.68 15.99 -21.94
N ASP A 236 9.89 16.02 -22.51
CA ASP A 236 11.00 15.18 -22.10
C ASP A 236 11.60 15.62 -20.75
N ALA A 237 12.66 14.94 -20.29
CA ALA A 237 13.34 15.25 -19.04
C ALA A 237 14.01 16.64 -19.02
N HIS A 238 14.21 17.27 -20.18
CA HIS A 238 14.77 18.62 -20.34
C HIS A 238 13.69 19.69 -20.43
N GLY A 239 12.41 19.30 -20.41
CA GLY A 239 11.28 20.21 -20.55
C GLY A 239 10.93 20.55 -22.00
N THR A 240 11.55 19.89 -22.99
CA THR A 240 11.21 20.07 -24.41
C THR A 240 9.93 19.33 -24.74
N VAL A 241 8.94 20.03 -25.33
CA VAL A 241 7.71 19.39 -25.78
C VAL A 241 8.02 18.51 -27.01
N VAL A 242 7.81 17.21 -26.86
CA VAL A 242 8.09 16.20 -27.89
C VAL A 242 6.83 15.73 -28.62
N ALA A 243 5.66 15.94 -28.03
CA ALA A 243 4.37 15.71 -28.66
C ALA A 243 3.28 16.56 -27.99
N ASP A 244 2.30 16.99 -28.78
CA ASP A 244 1.16 17.73 -28.27
C ASP A 244 -0.12 17.44 -29.03
N ALA A 245 -1.25 17.73 -28.40
CA ALA A 245 -2.58 17.70 -29.00
C ALA A 245 -3.49 18.73 -28.31
N SER A 246 -4.54 19.13 -29.00
CA SER A 246 -5.53 20.06 -28.48
C SER A 246 -6.93 19.61 -28.80
N GLY A 247 -7.90 20.11 -28.04
CA GLY A 247 -9.30 19.80 -28.22
C GLY A 247 -10.21 20.80 -27.51
N LYS A 248 -11.48 20.45 -27.44
CA LYS A 248 -12.48 21.18 -26.67
C LYS A 248 -13.16 20.26 -25.67
N THR A 249 -13.43 20.75 -24.48
CA THR A 249 -14.11 19.98 -23.43
C THR A 249 -15.50 19.55 -23.90
N ALA A 250 -15.88 18.34 -23.56
CA ALA A 250 -17.22 17.79 -23.82
C ALA A 250 -17.68 16.97 -22.60
N HIS A 251 -18.99 16.79 -22.50
CA HIS A 251 -19.54 15.88 -21.49
C HIS A 251 -19.10 14.43 -21.74
N GLY A 252 -18.86 13.70 -20.66
CA GLY A 252 -18.40 12.31 -20.74
C GLY A 252 -16.90 12.18 -20.90
N ARG A 253 -16.48 10.98 -21.30
CA ARG A 253 -15.06 10.62 -21.43
C ARG A 253 -14.53 10.94 -22.83
N GLN A 254 -13.46 11.69 -22.88
CA GLN A 254 -12.73 12.01 -24.10
C GLN A 254 -11.43 11.24 -24.16
N ARG A 255 -11.03 10.76 -25.33
CA ARG A 255 -9.77 10.04 -25.56
C ARG A 255 -8.94 10.76 -26.61
N LEU A 256 -7.65 10.81 -26.39
CA LEU A 256 -6.65 11.29 -27.36
C LEU A 256 -5.37 10.46 -27.22
N SER A 257 -4.56 10.46 -28.26
CA SER A 257 -3.27 9.78 -28.27
C SER A 257 -2.17 10.73 -28.73
N LEU A 258 -1.03 10.66 -28.07
CA LEU A 258 0.22 11.31 -28.46
C LEU A 258 1.21 10.23 -28.91
N SER A 259 1.99 10.50 -29.97
CA SER A 259 3.02 9.61 -30.46
C SER A 259 4.39 10.30 -30.41
N VAL A 260 5.40 9.56 -29.99
CA VAL A 260 6.79 10.04 -29.93
C VAL A 260 7.66 9.06 -30.71
N HIS A 261 8.37 9.57 -31.70
CA HIS A 261 9.27 8.75 -32.51
C HIS A 261 10.50 8.35 -31.69
N GLN A 262 10.76 7.04 -31.54
CA GLN A 262 11.93 6.48 -30.88
C GLN A 262 12.26 7.16 -29.53
N PRO A 263 11.30 7.17 -28.55
CA PRO A 263 11.54 7.86 -27.28
C PRO A 263 12.68 7.24 -26.47
N GLU A 264 13.32 8.04 -25.65
CA GLU A 264 14.20 7.51 -24.62
C GLU A 264 13.41 6.62 -23.68
N ARG A 265 13.94 5.39 -23.46
CA ARG A 265 13.24 4.38 -22.68
C ARG A 265 13.56 4.50 -21.20
N TRP A 266 12.58 4.20 -20.38
CA TRP A 266 12.76 4.05 -18.94
C TRP A 266 13.41 2.70 -18.62
N TYR A 267 14.42 2.70 -17.74
CA TYR A 267 15.11 1.52 -17.23
C TYR A 267 15.15 1.51 -15.70
N PRO A 268 15.21 0.33 -15.05
CA PRO A 268 15.61 0.29 -13.66
C PRO A 268 17.04 0.78 -13.50
N TRP A 269 17.32 1.50 -12.42
CA TRP A 269 18.58 2.21 -12.17
C TRP A 269 19.84 1.36 -12.30
N THR A 270 19.70 0.03 -12.06
CA THR A 270 20.80 -0.94 -12.21
C THR A 270 21.14 -1.27 -13.67
N HIS A 271 20.30 -0.90 -14.63
CA HIS A 271 20.43 -1.29 -16.04
C HIS A 271 20.36 -0.12 -17.03
N GLY A 272 20.12 1.08 -16.55
CA GLY A 272 20.08 2.28 -17.40
C GLY A 272 19.49 3.49 -16.68
N THR A 273 19.08 4.48 -17.45
CA THR A 273 18.48 5.71 -16.93
C THR A 273 16.98 5.55 -16.79
N PRO A 274 16.38 5.93 -15.64
CA PRO A 274 14.92 5.94 -15.45
C PRO A 274 14.30 7.19 -16.11
N THR A 275 14.34 7.25 -17.44
CA THR A 275 13.86 8.42 -18.20
C THR A 275 12.36 8.57 -18.07
N CYS A 276 11.91 9.67 -17.48
CA CYS A 276 10.53 10.06 -17.33
C CYS A 276 10.19 11.26 -18.23
N TYR A 277 8.95 11.28 -18.70
CA TYR A 277 8.34 12.38 -19.42
C TYR A 277 7.25 12.99 -18.56
N THR A 278 6.96 14.27 -18.77
CA THR A 278 5.87 14.97 -18.10
C THR A 278 4.71 15.20 -19.07
N LEU A 279 3.62 14.48 -18.83
CA LEU A 279 2.33 14.72 -19.50
C LEU A 279 1.61 15.85 -18.77
N THR A 280 1.24 16.91 -19.46
CA THR A 280 0.50 18.04 -18.88
C THR A 280 -0.80 18.29 -19.67
N VAL A 281 -1.92 18.36 -18.93
CA VAL A 281 -3.23 18.77 -19.48
C VAL A 281 -3.53 20.17 -18.95
N ARG A 282 -3.87 21.09 -19.85
CA ARG A 282 -4.21 22.49 -19.52
C ARG A 282 -5.57 22.88 -20.15
N ALA A 283 -6.42 23.50 -19.35
CA ALA A 283 -7.64 24.16 -19.82
C ALA A 283 -7.90 25.39 -18.94
N GLU A 284 -7.96 26.56 -19.53
CA GLU A 284 -8.10 27.84 -18.81
C GLU A 284 -7.06 27.96 -17.66
N LYS A 285 -7.52 27.98 -16.43
CA LYS A 285 -6.68 28.01 -15.21
C LYS A 285 -6.28 26.64 -14.69
N GLU A 286 -6.88 25.58 -15.23
CA GLU A 286 -6.59 24.19 -14.83
C GLU A 286 -5.30 23.70 -15.47
N ALA A 287 -4.42 23.12 -14.66
CA ALA A 287 -3.23 22.43 -15.13
C ALA A 287 -2.96 21.21 -14.24
N VAL A 288 -2.94 20.03 -14.86
CA VAL A 288 -2.65 18.76 -14.19
C VAL A 288 -1.52 18.07 -14.92
N SER A 289 -0.53 17.61 -14.18
CA SER A 289 0.62 16.88 -14.74
C SER A 289 0.70 15.45 -14.18
N ARG A 290 1.28 14.54 -14.98
CA ARG A 290 1.60 13.16 -14.60
C ARG A 290 2.98 12.80 -15.14
N LEU A 291 3.75 12.05 -14.35
CA LEU A 291 4.96 11.40 -14.85
C LEU A 291 4.57 10.14 -15.63
N VAL A 292 5.20 9.94 -16.76
CA VAL A 292 5.02 8.74 -17.59
C VAL A 292 6.38 8.29 -18.12
N GLY A 293 6.48 7.03 -18.56
CA GLY A 293 7.73 6.53 -19.15
C GLY A 293 7.45 5.42 -20.15
N PHE A 294 8.33 5.30 -21.15
CA PHE A 294 8.21 4.29 -22.20
C PHE A 294 9.11 3.11 -21.90
N ARG A 295 8.51 1.96 -21.72
CA ARG A 295 9.24 0.71 -21.53
C ARG A 295 8.39 -0.50 -21.90
N GLN A 296 9.04 -1.61 -22.13
CA GLN A 296 8.44 -2.93 -22.23
C GLN A 296 8.98 -3.82 -21.11
N ILE A 297 8.12 -4.56 -20.43
CA ILE A 297 8.51 -5.56 -19.45
C ILE A 297 7.88 -6.88 -19.84
N ASP A 298 8.73 -7.89 -20.05
CA ASP A 298 8.32 -9.26 -20.30
C ASP A 298 8.76 -10.13 -19.11
N ILE A 299 7.86 -10.97 -18.63
CA ILE A 299 8.11 -11.88 -17.51
C ILE A 299 7.77 -13.28 -17.98
N SER A 300 8.77 -14.17 -17.93
CA SER A 300 8.56 -15.57 -18.32
C SER A 300 7.82 -16.36 -17.22
N ASP A 301 7.36 -17.57 -17.57
CA ASP A 301 6.78 -18.55 -16.64
C ASP A 301 7.76 -18.97 -15.50
N ARG A 302 9.06 -18.73 -15.69
CA ARG A 302 10.11 -18.93 -14.70
C ARG A 302 10.51 -17.64 -13.95
N PHE A 303 9.70 -16.61 -14.02
CA PHE A 303 9.98 -15.29 -13.44
C PHE A 303 11.31 -14.67 -13.86
N LEU A 304 11.73 -14.89 -15.09
CA LEU A 304 12.80 -14.11 -15.70
C LEU A 304 12.22 -12.81 -16.24
N PHE A 305 12.63 -11.72 -15.68
CA PHE A 305 12.25 -10.38 -16.12
C PHE A 305 13.16 -9.91 -17.24
N ARG A 306 12.55 -9.30 -18.27
CA ARG A 306 13.25 -8.56 -19.31
C ARG A 306 12.67 -7.16 -19.37
N VAL A 307 13.50 -6.15 -19.24
CA VAL A 307 13.12 -4.75 -19.40
C VAL A 307 13.74 -4.24 -20.70
N ASN A 308 12.91 -3.82 -21.64
CA ASN A 308 13.32 -3.41 -22.98
C ASN A 308 14.20 -4.46 -23.68
N GLY A 309 13.87 -5.74 -23.50
CA GLY A 309 14.61 -6.89 -24.04
C GLY A 309 15.83 -7.34 -23.21
N MET A 310 16.34 -6.51 -22.29
CA MET A 310 17.46 -6.89 -21.42
C MET A 310 16.99 -7.75 -20.23
N PRO A 311 17.66 -8.90 -19.97
CA PRO A 311 17.37 -9.68 -18.79
C PRO A 311 17.81 -8.93 -17.53
N VAL A 312 16.89 -8.81 -16.57
CA VAL A 312 17.11 -8.13 -15.28
C VAL A 312 16.87 -9.13 -14.17
N ARG A 313 17.88 -9.39 -13.36
CA ARG A 313 17.71 -10.14 -12.13
C ARG A 313 17.15 -9.20 -11.06
N MET A 314 16.06 -9.62 -10.42
CA MET A 314 15.43 -8.83 -9.37
C MET A 314 16.12 -9.07 -8.02
N TRP A 315 16.46 -7.99 -7.36
CA TRP A 315 16.95 -7.97 -5.99
C TRP A 315 16.21 -6.87 -5.21
N GLY A 316 15.67 -7.22 -4.05
CA GLY A 316 14.91 -6.24 -3.29
C GLY A 316 14.30 -6.77 -2.01
N ALA A 317 13.19 -6.16 -1.62
CA ALA A 317 12.48 -6.50 -0.40
C ALA A 317 10.98 -6.21 -0.53
N ASN A 318 10.21 -6.77 0.39
CA ASN A 318 8.82 -6.45 0.58
C ASN A 318 8.69 -5.15 1.38
N LEU A 319 7.79 -4.30 0.96
CA LEU A 319 7.43 -3.05 1.61
C LEU A 319 6.08 -3.25 2.31
N MET A 320 6.08 -3.07 3.62
CA MET A 320 4.90 -3.08 4.47
C MET A 320 4.32 -1.66 4.63
N HIS A 321 3.46 -1.46 5.63
CA HIS A 321 3.05 -0.13 6.06
C HIS A 321 4.29 0.75 6.31
N LEU A 322 4.24 2.00 5.86
CA LEU A 322 5.37 2.92 6.05
C LEU A 322 5.49 3.40 7.50
N ASP A 323 4.41 3.31 8.25
CA ASP A 323 4.34 3.62 9.68
C ASP A 323 3.13 2.93 10.31
N THR A 324 3.12 2.78 11.63
CA THR A 324 1.97 2.32 12.41
C THR A 324 0.76 3.25 12.21
N LEU A 325 1.01 4.55 12.13
CA LEU A 325 0.01 5.57 11.83
C LEU A 325 0.21 6.10 10.42
N THR A 326 -0.80 5.96 9.56
CA THR A 326 -0.74 6.33 8.13
C THR A 326 -0.35 7.77 7.87
N ASN A 327 -0.72 8.68 8.76
CA ASN A 327 -0.42 10.10 8.61
C ASN A 327 1.04 10.49 8.89
N CYS A 328 1.86 9.53 9.31
CA CYS A 328 3.30 9.72 9.44
C CYS A 328 4.05 9.51 8.12
N TYR A 329 3.34 9.35 7.00
CA TYR A 329 3.92 9.23 5.66
C TYR A 329 4.42 10.59 5.15
N SER A 330 5.55 11.05 5.67
CA SER A 330 6.17 12.27 5.15
C SER A 330 6.98 11.99 3.88
N PRO A 331 7.14 12.99 2.97
CA PRO A 331 8.02 12.86 1.81
C PRO A 331 9.45 12.48 2.20
N GLU A 332 9.95 13.00 3.33
CA GLU A 332 11.31 12.72 3.83
C GLU A 332 11.44 11.26 4.27
N LYS A 333 10.43 10.71 4.95
CA LYS A 333 10.42 9.30 5.37
C LYS A 333 10.38 8.37 4.16
N MET A 334 9.54 8.67 3.17
CA MET A 334 9.46 7.91 1.92
C MET A 334 10.79 7.95 1.16
N ALA A 335 11.38 9.14 1.01
CA ALA A 335 12.69 9.29 0.36
C ALA A 335 13.77 8.48 1.08
N ARG A 336 13.82 8.53 2.42
CA ARG A 336 14.79 7.77 3.21
C ARG A 336 14.65 6.26 3.04
N ILE A 337 13.43 5.72 3.01
CA ILE A 337 13.18 4.28 2.78
C ILE A 337 13.71 3.88 1.39
N LEU A 338 13.46 4.69 0.38
CA LEU A 338 13.95 4.45 -0.98
C LEU A 338 15.47 4.62 -1.09
N ASP A 339 16.08 5.56 -0.36
CA ASP A 339 17.54 5.69 -0.25
C ASP A 339 18.17 4.42 0.35
N LEU A 340 17.58 3.89 1.42
CA LEU A 340 18.03 2.64 2.04
C LEU A 340 17.88 1.45 1.10
N ALA A 341 16.77 1.38 0.34
CA ALA A 341 16.57 0.36 -0.68
C ALA A 341 17.66 0.41 -1.76
N GLN A 342 17.99 1.60 -2.29
CA GLN A 342 19.06 1.76 -3.27
C GLN A 342 20.45 1.47 -2.66
N LEU A 343 20.72 1.88 -1.42
CA LEU A 343 21.94 1.55 -0.69
C LEU A 343 22.12 0.03 -0.54
N ALA A 344 21.03 -0.71 -0.35
CA ALA A 344 21.00 -2.18 -0.33
C ALA A 344 21.01 -2.80 -1.74
N ASN A 345 21.23 -2.01 -2.80
CA ASN A 345 21.18 -2.41 -4.21
C ASN A 345 19.83 -2.98 -4.67
N CYS A 346 18.74 -2.64 -4.02
CA CYS A 346 17.40 -3.06 -4.45
C CYS A 346 17.05 -2.38 -5.78
N ASN A 347 16.62 -3.16 -6.75
CA ASN A 347 16.05 -2.67 -8.00
C ASN A 347 14.55 -2.99 -8.13
N MET A 348 14.00 -3.72 -7.15
CA MET A 348 12.58 -4.01 -7.05
C MET A 348 12.12 -3.94 -5.59
N LEU A 349 10.93 -3.39 -5.37
CA LEU A 349 10.18 -3.54 -4.12
C LEU A 349 8.84 -4.19 -4.41
N ARG A 350 8.35 -5.02 -3.49
CA ARG A 350 7.00 -5.53 -3.54
C ARG A 350 6.14 -4.75 -2.54
N VAL A 351 5.15 -4.04 -3.05
CA VAL A 351 4.10 -3.44 -2.23
C VAL A 351 3.17 -4.57 -1.82
N TRP A 352 3.30 -5.01 -0.59
CA TRP A 352 2.65 -6.20 -0.07
C TRP A 352 1.13 -6.02 0.01
N GLY A 353 0.37 -7.10 -0.19
CA GLY A 353 -1.08 -7.07 -0.38
C GLY A 353 -1.91 -6.50 0.77
N GLU A 354 -1.35 -6.41 1.96
CA GLU A 354 -2.01 -5.83 3.12
C GLU A 354 -1.39 -4.49 3.54
N ALA A 355 -0.46 -3.96 2.72
CA ALA A 355 0.05 -2.61 2.93
C ALA A 355 -1.05 -1.56 2.68
N ASP A 356 -0.84 -0.37 3.22
CA ASP A 356 -1.75 0.74 3.00
C ASP A 356 -1.76 1.18 1.52
N LYS A 357 -2.82 1.88 1.14
CA LYS A 357 -2.84 2.61 -0.12
C LYS A 357 -1.78 3.71 -0.11
N LEU A 358 -0.64 3.43 -0.77
CA LEU A 358 0.47 4.37 -0.80
C LEU A 358 0.13 5.64 -1.59
N PRO A 359 0.66 6.81 -1.18
CA PRO A 359 0.42 8.07 -1.86
C PRO A 359 1.07 8.11 -3.24
N GLU A 360 0.53 8.91 -4.15
CA GLU A 360 1.06 9.13 -5.51
C GLU A 360 2.55 9.44 -5.52
N ALA A 361 3.00 10.29 -4.60
CA ALA A 361 4.40 10.70 -4.49
C ALA A 361 5.38 9.52 -4.30
N PHE A 362 4.94 8.42 -3.68
CA PHE A 362 5.77 7.22 -3.53
C PHE A 362 6.06 6.57 -4.90
N TYR A 363 5.06 6.44 -5.74
CA TYR A 363 5.21 5.87 -7.09
C TYR A 363 6.03 6.79 -7.99
N GLU A 364 5.80 8.11 -7.93
CA GLU A 364 6.61 9.08 -8.66
C GLU A 364 8.10 9.03 -8.27
N GLU A 365 8.40 8.86 -6.98
CA GLU A 365 9.78 8.68 -6.53
C GLU A 365 10.39 7.37 -7.03
N CYS A 366 9.63 6.28 -7.06
CA CYS A 366 10.08 5.02 -7.66
C CYS A 366 10.33 5.18 -9.18
N ASP A 367 9.48 5.93 -9.88
CA ASP A 367 9.68 6.24 -11.31
C ASP A 367 10.99 6.98 -11.55
N ARG A 368 11.25 8.06 -10.78
CA ARG A 368 12.47 8.89 -10.91
C ARG A 368 13.73 8.12 -10.52
N ARG A 369 13.65 7.24 -9.53
CA ARG A 369 14.76 6.47 -9.02
C ARG A 369 15.03 5.19 -9.81
N GLY A 370 14.11 4.76 -10.67
CA GLY A 370 14.23 3.50 -11.40
C GLY A 370 14.10 2.26 -10.52
N ILE A 371 13.27 2.31 -9.49
CA ILE A 371 12.95 1.17 -8.64
C ILE A 371 11.68 0.51 -9.16
N LEU A 372 11.76 -0.74 -9.60
CA LEU A 372 10.60 -1.50 -10.04
C LEU A 372 9.68 -1.84 -8.87
N LEU A 373 8.38 -1.89 -9.12
CA LEU A 373 7.38 -2.30 -8.14
C LEU A 373 6.65 -3.57 -8.61
N TRP A 374 6.59 -4.55 -7.75
CA TRP A 374 5.61 -5.63 -7.75
C TRP A 374 4.44 -5.13 -6.89
N GLN A 375 3.29 -4.86 -7.50
CA GLN A 375 2.14 -4.31 -6.79
C GLN A 375 1.09 -5.39 -6.55
N ASP A 376 0.88 -5.74 -5.28
CA ASP A 376 -0.27 -6.56 -4.89
C ASP A 376 -1.54 -5.70 -4.84
N PHE A 377 -2.69 -6.31 -5.14
CA PHE A 377 -4.00 -5.80 -4.71
C PHE A 377 -4.15 -6.02 -3.20
N PHE A 378 -5.10 -5.32 -2.58
CA PHE A 378 -5.22 -5.26 -1.13
C PHE A 378 -5.85 -6.52 -0.50
N LEU A 379 -5.32 -7.69 -0.83
CA LEU A 379 -5.71 -8.98 -0.27
C LEU A 379 -4.49 -9.70 0.30
N GLY A 380 -4.67 -10.37 1.46
CA GLY A 380 -3.58 -11.15 2.02
C GLY A 380 -3.98 -12.07 3.16
N CYS A 381 -3.29 -13.19 3.30
CA CYS A 381 -3.29 -14.15 4.42
C CYS A 381 -4.67 -14.54 4.97
N SER A 382 -5.75 -14.20 4.30
CA SER A 382 -7.15 -14.44 4.68
C SER A 382 -7.92 -15.09 3.53
N LEU A 383 -9.14 -15.51 3.81
CA LEU A 383 -10.06 -16.05 2.83
C LEU A 383 -11.21 -15.06 2.66
N TYR A 384 -11.59 -14.76 1.43
CA TYR A 384 -12.46 -13.65 1.11
C TYR A 384 -13.81 -14.10 0.56
N SER A 385 -14.85 -13.32 0.85
CA SER A 385 -16.21 -13.62 0.40
C SER A 385 -16.35 -13.44 -1.12
N GLU A 386 -17.13 -14.33 -1.73
CA GLU A 386 -17.51 -14.27 -3.15
C GLU A 386 -18.97 -13.85 -3.35
N GLU A 387 -19.60 -13.27 -2.34
CA GLU A 387 -20.93 -12.70 -2.46
C GLU A 387 -20.92 -11.50 -3.42
N ALA A 388 -22.02 -11.26 -4.12
CA ALA A 388 -22.05 -10.32 -5.24
C ALA A 388 -21.70 -8.88 -4.88
N ASP A 389 -22.08 -8.41 -3.69
CA ASP A 389 -21.73 -7.10 -3.15
C ASP A 389 -20.23 -6.99 -2.87
N GLN A 390 -19.64 -8.02 -2.29
CA GLN A 390 -18.19 -8.08 -2.02
C GLN A 390 -17.39 -8.16 -3.32
N LEU A 391 -17.79 -8.99 -4.29
CA LEU A 391 -17.14 -9.02 -5.61
C LEU A 391 -17.20 -7.66 -6.32
N SER A 392 -18.32 -6.92 -6.15
CA SER A 392 -18.45 -5.55 -6.68
C SER A 392 -17.47 -4.59 -6.00
N LEU A 393 -17.27 -4.72 -4.69
CA LEU A 393 -16.35 -3.89 -3.92
C LEU A 393 -14.89 -4.12 -4.37
N TYR A 394 -14.45 -5.38 -4.44
CA TYR A 394 -13.09 -5.71 -4.92
C TYR A 394 -12.86 -5.24 -6.37
N ARG A 395 -13.88 -5.30 -7.22
CA ARG A 395 -13.82 -4.72 -8.57
C ARG A 395 -13.56 -3.22 -8.54
N GLN A 396 -14.26 -2.48 -7.68
CA GLN A 396 -14.08 -1.04 -7.53
C GLN A 396 -12.68 -0.69 -7.01
N GLU A 397 -12.17 -1.44 -6.02
CA GLU A 397 -10.79 -1.27 -5.54
C GLU A 397 -9.76 -1.47 -6.66
N ALA A 398 -9.90 -2.57 -7.42
CA ALA A 398 -9.01 -2.86 -8.54
C ALA A 398 -9.09 -1.78 -9.63
N GLU A 399 -10.29 -1.35 -10.01
CA GLU A 399 -10.46 -0.27 -10.98
C GLU A 399 -9.85 1.04 -10.51
N MET A 400 -10.04 1.40 -9.25
CA MET A 400 -9.47 2.61 -8.66
C MET A 400 -7.94 2.55 -8.67
N LEU A 401 -7.35 1.43 -8.20
CA LEU A 401 -5.90 1.26 -8.16
C LEU A 401 -5.29 1.35 -9.58
N LEU A 402 -5.86 0.63 -10.55
CA LEU A 402 -5.36 0.67 -11.92
C LEU A 402 -5.52 2.07 -12.54
N ARG A 403 -6.69 2.70 -12.41
CA ARG A 403 -6.94 4.04 -12.98
C ARG A 403 -5.97 5.09 -12.45
N THR A 404 -5.60 4.99 -11.18
CA THR A 404 -4.73 5.96 -10.53
C THR A 404 -3.25 5.63 -10.65
N ARG A 405 -2.85 4.38 -10.91
CA ARG A 405 -1.44 3.94 -10.85
C ARG A 405 -0.85 3.37 -12.13
N LYS A 406 -1.66 2.94 -13.09
CA LYS A 406 -1.14 2.25 -14.30
C LYS A 406 -0.20 3.09 -15.18
N HIS A 407 -0.19 4.41 -15.03
CA HIS A 407 0.70 5.29 -15.78
C HIS A 407 2.16 5.25 -15.29
N HIS A 408 2.42 4.74 -14.09
CA HIS A 408 3.75 4.66 -13.53
C HIS A 408 4.61 3.61 -14.24
N PRO A 409 5.75 3.99 -14.84
CA PRO A 409 6.65 3.03 -15.49
C PRO A 409 7.31 2.06 -14.48
N CYS A 410 7.43 2.43 -13.21
CA CYS A 410 8.01 1.59 -12.17
C CYS A 410 7.18 0.32 -11.89
N ILE A 411 5.86 0.30 -12.10
CA ILE A 411 5.04 -0.89 -11.83
C ILE A 411 5.34 -1.96 -12.88
N ALA A 412 5.91 -3.08 -12.44
CA ALA A 412 6.30 -4.20 -13.29
C ALA A 412 5.16 -5.19 -13.52
N LEU A 413 4.41 -5.49 -12.48
CA LEU A 413 3.28 -6.43 -12.54
C LEU A 413 2.23 -6.11 -11.48
N TRP A 414 1.02 -6.62 -11.69
CA TRP A 414 -0.08 -6.64 -10.74
C TRP A 414 -0.23 -8.03 -10.16
N CYS A 415 -0.40 -8.14 -8.83
CA CYS A 415 -0.59 -9.43 -8.16
C CYS A 415 -1.89 -9.43 -7.36
N GLY A 416 -2.66 -10.51 -7.44
CA GLY A 416 -3.97 -10.60 -6.80
C GLY A 416 -3.96 -10.56 -5.27
N GLY A 417 -2.80 -10.77 -4.65
CA GLY A 417 -2.64 -10.65 -3.20
C GLY A 417 -1.63 -11.63 -2.62
N ASN A 418 -1.48 -11.58 -1.29
CA ASN A 418 -0.52 -12.36 -0.53
C ASN A 418 -1.11 -13.63 0.06
N GLU A 419 -0.46 -14.77 -0.17
CA GLU A 419 -0.68 -16.07 0.52
C GLU A 419 -2.13 -16.61 0.52
N LEU A 420 -2.96 -16.26 -0.48
CA LEU A 420 -4.36 -16.69 -0.50
C LEU A 420 -4.49 -18.21 -0.66
N TYR A 421 -3.73 -18.80 -1.58
CA TYR A 421 -3.69 -20.26 -1.73
C TYR A 421 -2.99 -20.94 -0.55
N LEU A 422 -1.96 -20.33 -0.02
CA LEU A 422 -1.25 -20.84 1.15
C LEU A 422 -2.17 -20.87 2.37
N ALA A 423 -2.95 -19.78 2.60
CA ALA A 423 -3.96 -19.73 3.66
C ALA A 423 -4.99 -20.86 3.52
N GLN A 424 -5.45 -21.12 2.30
CA GLN A 424 -6.38 -22.21 2.03
C GLN A 424 -5.76 -23.59 2.32
N GLU A 425 -4.55 -23.84 1.84
CA GLU A 425 -3.86 -25.13 2.03
C GLU A 425 -3.60 -25.45 3.50
N TYR A 426 -3.27 -24.42 4.31
CA TYR A 426 -3.04 -24.61 5.76
C TYR A 426 -4.32 -24.74 6.56
N GLN A 427 -5.36 -23.96 6.25
CA GLN A 427 -6.57 -23.89 7.06
C GLN A 427 -7.65 -24.89 6.62
N HIS A 428 -7.80 -25.09 5.31
CA HIS A 428 -8.90 -25.87 4.74
C HIS A 428 -8.46 -26.67 3.51
N PRO A 429 -7.50 -27.61 3.64
CA PRO A 429 -6.89 -28.30 2.50
C PRO A 429 -7.88 -29.07 1.61
N GLU A 430 -9.01 -29.50 2.17
CA GLU A 430 -10.03 -30.28 1.45
C GLU A 430 -11.16 -29.41 0.85
N ALA A 431 -11.13 -28.11 1.09
CA ALA A 431 -12.18 -27.19 0.62
C ALA A 431 -11.73 -26.42 -0.64
N PRO A 432 -12.67 -25.89 -1.44
CA PRO A 432 -12.34 -24.94 -2.49
C PRO A 432 -11.69 -23.68 -1.92
N VAL A 433 -10.85 -23.03 -2.73
CA VAL A 433 -10.25 -21.74 -2.34
C VAL A 433 -11.34 -20.67 -2.25
N TYR A 434 -11.51 -20.10 -1.08
CA TYR A 434 -12.42 -18.97 -0.88
C TYR A 434 -11.76 -17.68 -1.36
N GLY A 435 -12.47 -16.95 -2.21
CA GLY A 435 -11.96 -15.75 -2.87
C GLY A 435 -11.26 -16.02 -4.21
N GLU A 436 -11.30 -17.26 -4.72
CA GLU A 436 -10.69 -17.62 -5.99
C GLU A 436 -11.29 -16.83 -7.16
N LYS A 437 -12.59 -16.56 -7.16
CA LYS A 437 -13.24 -15.72 -8.19
C LYS A 437 -12.67 -14.31 -8.23
N ILE A 438 -12.25 -13.76 -7.11
CA ILE A 438 -11.66 -12.42 -7.06
C ILE A 438 -10.38 -12.41 -7.87
N ILE A 439 -9.47 -13.37 -7.60
CA ILE A 439 -8.13 -13.42 -8.17
C ILE A 439 -8.06 -14.13 -9.53
N ARG A 440 -9.07 -14.92 -9.92
CA ARG A 440 -9.09 -15.64 -11.20
C ARG A 440 -10.05 -15.05 -12.23
N GLU A 441 -11.07 -14.30 -11.80
CA GLU A 441 -12.07 -13.74 -12.68
C GLU A 441 -12.13 -12.21 -12.60
N VAL A 442 -12.34 -11.63 -11.39
CA VAL A 442 -12.57 -10.19 -11.22
C VAL A 442 -11.32 -9.38 -11.55
N PHE A 443 -10.21 -9.65 -10.88
CA PHE A 443 -8.99 -8.88 -11.07
C PHE A 443 -8.37 -9.05 -12.46
N PRO A 444 -8.25 -10.27 -13.04
CA PRO A 444 -7.74 -10.41 -14.40
C PRO A 444 -8.62 -9.73 -15.45
N GLU A 445 -9.96 -9.74 -15.29
CA GLU A 445 -10.87 -9.00 -16.18
C GLU A 445 -10.60 -7.49 -16.13
N VAL A 446 -10.46 -6.93 -14.89
CA VAL A 446 -10.16 -5.51 -14.71
C VAL A 446 -8.78 -5.17 -15.29
N CYS A 447 -7.76 -5.99 -15.04
CA CYS A 447 -6.42 -5.81 -15.59
C CYS A 447 -6.42 -5.88 -17.11
N ALA A 448 -7.04 -6.89 -17.72
CA ALA A 448 -7.13 -7.03 -19.17
C ALA A 448 -7.83 -5.84 -19.83
N ARG A 449 -8.82 -5.25 -19.17
CA ARG A 449 -9.57 -4.11 -19.68
C ARG A 449 -8.85 -2.77 -19.49
N LEU A 450 -8.17 -2.57 -18.36
CA LEU A 450 -7.60 -1.28 -18.00
C LEU A 450 -6.09 -1.17 -18.22
N ASP A 451 -5.35 -2.27 -18.14
CA ASP A 451 -3.90 -2.32 -18.31
C ASP A 451 -3.44 -3.64 -18.96
N PRO A 452 -3.77 -3.88 -20.23
CA PRO A 452 -3.49 -5.14 -20.92
C PRO A 452 -2.00 -5.38 -21.19
N HIS A 453 -1.15 -4.40 -20.95
CA HIS A 453 0.30 -4.45 -21.23
C HIS A 453 1.13 -4.94 -20.07
N ARG A 454 0.56 -5.13 -18.86
CA ARG A 454 1.24 -5.67 -17.70
C ARG A 454 0.75 -7.05 -17.34
N LEU A 455 1.68 -7.87 -16.86
CA LEU A 455 1.35 -9.17 -16.30
C LEU A 455 0.44 -9.00 -15.08
N TYR A 456 -0.64 -9.76 -15.06
CA TYR A 456 -1.41 -10.05 -13.86
C TYR A 456 -1.00 -11.43 -13.31
N TYR A 457 -0.69 -11.51 -12.01
CA TYR A 457 -0.31 -12.73 -11.31
C TYR A 457 -1.31 -13.01 -10.17
N PRO A 458 -1.89 -14.22 -10.07
CA PRO A 458 -3.09 -14.41 -9.24
C PRO A 458 -2.88 -14.28 -7.74
N SER A 459 -1.76 -14.76 -7.21
CA SER A 459 -1.40 -14.69 -5.79
C SER A 459 0.09 -14.97 -5.62
N SER A 460 0.70 -14.44 -4.60
CA SER A 460 2.08 -14.72 -4.22
C SER A 460 2.10 -15.47 -2.86
N PRO A 461 2.59 -16.72 -2.77
CA PRO A 461 3.01 -17.56 -3.89
C PRO A 461 1.84 -18.24 -4.60
N CYS A 462 2.10 -18.71 -5.83
CA CYS A 462 1.08 -19.39 -6.62
C CYS A 462 1.70 -20.30 -7.68
N GLY A 463 1.12 -21.49 -7.85
CA GLY A 463 1.43 -22.39 -8.94
C GLY A 463 1.83 -23.81 -8.49
N GLY A 464 2.09 -24.70 -9.46
CA GLY A 464 2.55 -26.05 -9.20
C GLY A 464 1.56 -27.00 -8.55
N SER A 465 2.08 -27.96 -7.81
CA SER A 465 1.28 -28.95 -7.08
C SER A 465 0.78 -28.46 -5.71
N PHE A 466 1.34 -27.36 -5.22
CA PHE A 466 0.96 -26.64 -4.00
C PHE A 466 1.45 -25.19 -4.15
N ALA A 467 0.88 -24.27 -3.37
CA ALA A 467 1.10 -22.83 -3.56
C ALA A 467 2.57 -22.42 -3.54
N ASN A 468 3.36 -23.07 -2.71
CA ASN A 468 4.77 -22.76 -2.50
C ASN A 468 5.73 -23.72 -3.24
N ASP A 469 5.31 -24.25 -4.40
CA ASP A 469 6.12 -25.16 -5.21
C ASP A 469 7.32 -24.43 -5.85
N PRO A 470 8.57 -24.78 -5.52
CA PRO A 470 9.74 -24.06 -6.02
C PRO A 470 9.94 -24.19 -7.53
N GLN A 471 9.29 -25.16 -8.16
CA GLN A 471 9.41 -25.42 -9.61
C GLN A 471 8.38 -24.65 -10.43
N CYS A 472 7.50 -23.89 -9.80
CA CYS A 472 6.45 -23.17 -10.47
C CYS A 472 6.19 -21.82 -9.77
N GLY A 473 6.05 -20.75 -10.56
CA GLY A 473 5.76 -19.44 -10.02
C GLY A 473 6.86 -18.89 -9.11
N ASP A 474 6.43 -18.22 -8.05
CA ASP A 474 7.25 -17.67 -6.99
C ASP A 474 7.15 -18.49 -5.70
N THR A 475 8.01 -18.20 -4.74
CA THR A 475 8.15 -19.00 -3.51
C THR A 475 8.42 -18.12 -2.31
N HIS A 476 7.74 -18.41 -1.18
CA HIS A 476 8.07 -17.88 0.14
C HIS A 476 9.04 -18.82 0.86
N GLY A 477 10.28 -18.39 1.01
CA GLY A 477 11.41 -19.24 1.39
C GLY A 477 11.74 -19.26 2.88
N TYR A 478 10.75 -19.44 3.77
CA TYR A 478 10.95 -19.41 5.23
C TYR A 478 11.53 -20.70 5.84
N THR A 479 11.51 -21.80 5.11
CA THR A 479 11.91 -23.12 5.63
C THR A 479 13.27 -23.57 5.11
N HIS A 480 13.97 -24.44 5.85
CA HIS A 480 15.23 -25.06 5.44
C HIS A 480 15.10 -26.03 4.26
N LEU A 481 13.89 -26.29 3.79
CA LEU A 481 13.60 -27.30 2.78
C LEU A 481 14.29 -27.06 1.44
N TRP A 482 14.59 -25.80 1.12
CA TRP A 482 15.27 -25.38 -0.11
C TRP A 482 16.77 -25.67 -0.15
N PHE A 483 17.35 -26.02 0.98
CA PHE A 483 18.80 -26.22 1.13
C PHE A 483 19.21 -27.68 1.13
N VAL A 484 18.26 -28.58 0.94
CA VAL A 484 18.55 -30.01 0.86
C VAL A 484 19.19 -30.33 -0.51
N PRO A 485 20.36 -30.96 -0.56
CA PRO A 485 20.96 -31.37 -1.81
C PRO A 485 19.99 -32.18 -2.68
N GLY A 486 19.97 -31.88 -3.99
CA GLY A 486 19.07 -32.54 -4.94
C GLY A 486 17.66 -31.97 -5.07
N ARG A 487 17.25 -30.96 -4.27
CA ARG A 487 15.99 -30.25 -4.48
C ARG A 487 16.13 -29.13 -5.49
N ALA A 488 15.02 -28.79 -6.15
CA ALA A 488 14.96 -27.69 -7.12
C ALA A 488 15.22 -26.34 -6.46
N TYR A 489 15.90 -25.46 -7.18
CA TYR A 489 15.99 -24.05 -6.80
C TYR A 489 14.68 -23.35 -7.18
N PRO A 490 14.15 -22.44 -6.32
CA PRO A 490 12.97 -21.67 -6.66
C PRO A 490 13.25 -20.77 -7.87
N HIS A 491 12.24 -20.59 -8.71
CA HIS A 491 12.34 -19.67 -9.84
C HIS A 491 12.54 -18.24 -9.35
N PHE A 492 11.80 -17.85 -8.33
CA PHE A 492 11.82 -16.53 -7.71
C PHE A 492 11.49 -16.67 -6.23
N LEU A 493 12.26 -16.03 -5.37
CA LEU A 493 11.95 -15.90 -3.95
C LEU A 493 11.29 -14.54 -3.73
N SER A 494 9.99 -14.54 -3.58
CA SER A 494 9.20 -13.32 -3.32
C SER A 494 9.19 -12.92 -1.85
N GLU A 495 9.48 -13.88 -0.95
CA GLU A 495 9.73 -13.63 0.47
C GLU A 495 10.79 -14.58 1.01
N ASN A 496 11.67 -14.07 1.85
CA ASN A 496 12.64 -14.87 2.61
C ASN A 496 13.21 -14.06 3.76
N CYS A 497 13.20 -14.63 4.95
CA CYS A 497 13.80 -13.99 6.12
C CYS A 497 14.26 -14.98 7.20
N ARG A 498 14.89 -14.40 8.20
CA ARG A 498 15.06 -14.89 9.56
C ARG A 498 14.64 -13.80 10.52
N VAL A 499 14.31 -14.17 11.75
CA VAL A 499 14.06 -13.18 12.81
C VAL A 499 15.33 -12.39 13.05
N SER A 500 15.18 -11.09 13.13
CA SER A 500 16.24 -10.15 13.47
C SER A 500 15.67 -9.06 14.38
N THR A 501 16.52 -8.18 14.85
CA THR A 501 16.12 -6.96 15.53
C THR A 501 16.37 -5.76 14.63
N PRO A 502 15.68 -4.64 14.83
CA PRO A 502 16.15 -3.34 14.33
C PRO A 502 17.53 -3.00 14.90
N THR A 503 18.11 -1.89 14.46
CA THR A 503 19.37 -1.39 15.05
C THR A 503 19.17 -1.03 16.53
N TRP A 504 20.26 -1.02 17.30
CA TRP A 504 20.22 -0.57 18.70
C TRP A 504 19.55 0.80 18.87
N GLN A 505 19.85 1.74 17.96
CA GLN A 505 19.27 3.08 17.99
C GLN A 505 17.74 3.06 17.81
N SER A 506 17.22 2.14 17.01
CA SER A 506 15.78 1.97 16.85
C SER A 506 15.16 1.27 18.06
N MET A 507 15.83 0.23 18.59
CA MET A 507 15.35 -0.49 19.77
C MET A 507 15.12 0.44 20.96
N ILE A 508 16.06 1.34 21.27
CA ILE A 508 15.93 2.29 22.40
C ILE A 508 14.90 3.40 22.16
N GLN A 509 14.38 3.55 20.94
CA GLN A 509 13.30 4.48 20.63
C GLN A 509 11.90 3.87 20.79
N MET A 510 11.80 2.55 20.66
CA MET A 510 10.52 1.85 20.71
C MET A 510 10.31 1.04 22.00
N MET A 511 11.37 0.77 22.75
CA MET A 511 11.32 -0.03 23.98
C MET A 511 11.77 0.80 25.18
N MET A 512 11.07 0.60 26.30
CA MET A 512 11.47 1.21 27.56
C MET A 512 12.69 0.46 28.16
N PRO A 513 13.50 1.11 29.02
CA PRO A 513 14.67 0.47 29.62
C PRO A 513 14.39 -0.85 30.34
N ASP A 514 13.23 -0.98 30.98
CA ASP A 514 12.77 -2.20 31.66
C ASP A 514 12.32 -3.31 30.71
N GLU A 515 12.06 -2.97 29.43
CA GLU A 515 11.71 -3.93 28.38
C GLU A 515 12.94 -4.40 27.59
N LEU A 516 14.01 -3.62 27.58
CA LEU A 516 15.23 -3.94 26.82
C LEU A 516 15.97 -5.14 27.36
N TRP A 517 15.88 -5.39 28.69
CA TRP A 517 16.63 -6.48 29.32
C TRP A 517 15.98 -6.88 30.65
N GLU A 518 15.58 -8.14 30.74
CA GLU A 518 15.24 -8.77 32.01
C GLU A 518 16.53 -9.29 32.70
N GLU A 519 16.55 -9.37 34.03
CA GLU A 519 17.68 -9.92 34.75
C GLU A 519 17.97 -11.36 34.30
N GLY A 520 19.17 -11.58 33.76
CA GLY A 520 19.63 -12.89 33.31
C GLY A 520 20.44 -12.82 32.03
N THR A 521 21.21 -13.86 31.79
CA THR A 521 21.95 -14.03 30.54
C THR A 521 21.09 -14.83 29.55
N TYR A 522 20.86 -14.30 28.37
CA TYR A 522 20.12 -15.01 27.33
C TYR A 522 21.06 -15.73 26.38
N ALA A 523 21.04 -17.05 26.39
CA ALA A 523 21.76 -17.89 25.44
C ALA A 523 20.87 -18.09 24.21
N LEU A 524 21.06 -17.26 23.18
CA LEU A 524 20.33 -17.39 21.92
C LEU A 524 20.91 -18.48 21.04
N THR A 525 20.04 -19.34 20.51
CA THR A 525 20.40 -20.32 19.48
C THR A 525 19.48 -20.16 18.26
N ALA A 526 19.98 -20.59 17.08
CA ALA A 526 19.19 -20.54 15.85
C ALA A 526 17.91 -21.38 15.89
N HIS A 527 17.77 -22.25 16.87
CA HIS A 527 16.68 -23.20 17.00
C HIS A 527 15.68 -22.88 18.13
N HIS A 528 15.99 -21.90 18.94
CA HIS A 528 15.21 -21.52 20.12
C HIS A 528 14.89 -20.03 20.14
N PRO A 529 13.99 -19.54 19.24
CA PRO A 529 13.58 -18.12 19.24
C PRO A 529 12.88 -17.71 20.56
N CYS A 530 12.36 -18.67 21.32
CA CYS A 530 11.80 -18.44 22.66
C CYS A 530 12.81 -17.99 23.72
N GLU A 531 14.10 -17.97 23.41
CA GLU A 531 15.15 -17.41 24.27
C GLU A 531 15.31 -15.89 24.10
N ILE A 532 14.56 -15.27 23.17
CA ILE A 532 14.45 -13.81 23.08
C ILE A 532 13.61 -13.32 24.27
N PRO A 533 13.95 -12.18 24.90
CA PRO A 533 13.14 -11.61 25.98
C PRO A 533 11.66 -11.50 25.62
N GLU A 534 10.76 -11.84 26.52
CA GLU A 534 9.31 -11.80 26.27
C GLU A 534 8.85 -10.41 25.83
N SER A 535 9.46 -9.36 26.39
CA SER A 535 9.22 -7.98 25.98
C SER A 535 9.52 -7.73 24.49
N TRP A 536 10.57 -8.34 23.95
CA TRP A 536 10.91 -8.24 22.53
C TRP A 536 9.91 -8.99 21.65
N MET A 537 9.37 -10.10 22.16
CA MET A 537 8.36 -10.89 21.45
C MET A 537 7.05 -10.11 21.19
N LYS A 538 6.77 -9.08 22.00
CA LYS A 538 5.63 -8.18 21.77
C LYS A 538 5.75 -7.39 20.48
N HIS A 539 6.96 -7.18 19.99
CA HIS A 539 7.27 -6.48 18.74
C HIS A 539 7.57 -7.46 17.59
N THR A 540 7.33 -8.75 17.80
CA THR A 540 7.61 -9.79 16.80
C THR A 540 6.30 -10.39 16.30
N PRO A 541 6.06 -10.46 14.98
CA PRO A 541 4.84 -11.04 14.43
C PRO A 541 4.75 -12.55 14.67
N ASN A 542 5.74 -13.12 15.34
CA ASN A 542 5.99 -14.52 15.20
C ASN A 542 5.89 -15.33 16.47
N GLU A 543 4.98 -16.26 16.45
CA GLU A 543 4.71 -17.22 17.49
C GLU A 543 5.73 -18.40 17.51
N GLY A 544 7.00 -18.14 17.23
CA GLY A 544 8.09 -19.11 17.47
C GLY A 544 8.42 -20.07 16.34
N TRP A 545 7.83 -19.96 15.14
CA TRP A 545 8.20 -20.79 14.00
C TRP A 545 9.29 -20.20 13.11
N LEU A 546 9.49 -18.88 13.10
CA LEU A 546 10.64 -18.26 12.47
C LEU A 546 11.88 -18.41 13.34
N LYS A 547 13.01 -18.71 12.68
CA LYS A 547 14.28 -18.95 13.33
C LYS A 547 15.21 -17.76 13.19
N LEU A 548 16.08 -17.58 14.18
CA LEU A 548 17.21 -16.65 14.09
C LEU A 548 18.20 -17.11 13.01
N GLY A 549 19.07 -16.20 12.58
CA GLY A 549 20.30 -16.57 11.87
C GLY A 549 21.24 -17.39 12.77
N PRO A 550 22.46 -17.72 12.30
CA PRO A 550 23.40 -18.56 13.05
C PRO A 550 24.04 -17.81 14.24
N VAL A 551 23.23 -17.50 15.26
CA VAL A 551 23.69 -16.76 16.46
C VAL A 551 24.76 -17.48 17.25
N GLU A 552 24.85 -18.82 17.08
CA GLU A 552 25.88 -19.66 17.69
C GLU A 552 27.29 -19.41 17.13
N HIS A 553 27.42 -18.72 15.99
CA HIS A 553 28.73 -18.28 15.46
C HIS A 553 29.31 -17.08 16.22
N TYR A 554 28.52 -16.47 17.08
CA TYR A 554 28.88 -15.25 17.80
C TYR A 554 28.89 -15.52 19.30
N ARG A 555 29.73 -14.79 20.05
CA ARG A 555 29.77 -14.88 21.52
C ARG A 555 28.43 -14.55 22.14
N ASP A 556 28.17 -15.07 23.33
CA ASP A 556 26.99 -14.71 24.11
C ASP A 556 27.00 -13.22 24.45
N ALA A 557 25.81 -12.63 24.52
CA ALA A 557 25.62 -11.23 24.85
C ALA A 557 25.56 -11.05 26.38
N GLU A 558 26.22 -10.02 26.88
CA GLU A 558 26.21 -9.64 28.32
C GLU A 558 25.33 -8.39 28.55
N THR A 559 24.96 -7.70 27.45
CA THR A 559 24.13 -6.49 27.48
C THR A 559 23.07 -6.54 26.35
N PRO A 560 21.95 -5.80 26.51
CA PRO A 560 20.93 -5.74 25.45
C PRO A 560 21.50 -5.24 24.11
N GLN A 561 22.43 -4.30 24.15
CA GLN A 561 23.08 -3.79 22.95
C GLN A 561 23.93 -4.86 22.24
N GLU A 562 24.70 -5.66 23.00
CA GLU A 562 25.45 -6.78 22.44
C GLU A 562 24.53 -7.84 21.85
N MET A 563 23.36 -8.07 22.48
CA MET A 563 22.36 -8.98 21.97
C MET A 563 21.79 -8.52 20.62
N VAL A 564 21.45 -7.25 20.50
CA VAL A 564 21.03 -6.66 19.22
C VAL A 564 22.10 -6.86 18.15
N TYR A 565 23.37 -6.56 18.46
CA TYR A 565 24.47 -6.74 17.50
C TYR A 565 24.68 -8.21 17.12
N ARG A 566 24.57 -9.13 18.07
CA ARG A 566 24.67 -10.57 17.81
C ARG A 566 23.59 -11.06 16.85
N VAL A 567 22.33 -10.69 17.11
CA VAL A 567 21.20 -11.08 16.26
C VAL A 567 21.30 -10.44 14.88
N CYS A 568 21.65 -9.15 14.80
CA CYS A 568 21.85 -8.46 13.52
C CYS A 568 23.01 -9.06 12.70
N ALA A 569 24.13 -9.39 13.35
CA ALA A 569 25.27 -10.01 12.68
C ALA A 569 24.93 -11.40 12.12
N ALA A 570 24.24 -12.22 12.92
CA ALA A 570 23.76 -13.54 12.50
C ALA A 570 22.76 -13.44 11.34
N HIS A 571 21.87 -12.44 11.38
CA HIS A 571 20.94 -12.18 10.27
C HIS A 571 21.67 -11.74 9.01
N ALA A 572 22.64 -10.85 9.10
CA ALA A 572 23.45 -10.42 7.97
C ALA A 572 24.24 -11.59 7.35
N GLU A 573 24.82 -12.47 8.17
CA GLU A 573 25.49 -13.70 7.70
C GLU A 573 24.51 -14.61 6.93
N TYR A 574 23.31 -14.83 7.51
CA TYR A 574 22.27 -15.61 6.85
C TYR A 574 21.91 -15.03 5.49
N ILE A 575 21.61 -13.73 5.41
CA ILE A 575 21.25 -13.06 4.15
C ILE A 575 22.39 -13.18 3.12
N HIS A 576 23.64 -12.94 3.55
CA HIS A 576 24.81 -13.09 2.69
C HIS A 576 24.91 -14.50 2.08
N GLU A 577 24.76 -15.52 2.91
CA GLU A 577 24.80 -16.90 2.46
C GLU A 577 23.67 -17.21 1.47
N GLN A 578 22.43 -16.81 1.80
CA GLN A 578 21.27 -17.07 0.95
C GLN A 578 21.40 -16.39 -0.42
N VAL A 579 21.73 -15.10 -0.43
CA VAL A 579 21.93 -14.35 -1.67
C VAL A 579 23.04 -14.97 -2.51
N GLY A 580 24.18 -15.28 -1.88
CA GLY A 580 25.31 -15.94 -2.54
C GLY A 580 24.93 -17.28 -3.14
N ARG A 581 24.18 -18.10 -2.40
CA ARG A 581 23.73 -19.42 -2.82
C ARG A 581 22.78 -19.35 -4.02
N PHE A 582 21.73 -18.55 -3.93
CA PHE A 582 20.74 -18.43 -4.99
C PHE A 582 21.28 -17.72 -6.24
N ARG A 583 22.27 -16.84 -6.09
CA ARG A 583 22.96 -16.24 -7.25
C ARG A 583 23.91 -17.19 -7.96
N ARG A 584 24.67 -17.99 -7.24
CA ARG A 584 25.59 -19.00 -7.83
C ARG A 584 24.81 -20.08 -8.59
N GLY A 585 23.62 -20.42 -8.08
CA GLY A 585 22.82 -21.50 -8.66
C GLY A 585 23.45 -22.88 -8.46
N ARG A 586 23.02 -23.83 -9.26
CA ARG A 586 23.55 -25.20 -9.26
C ARG A 586 24.90 -25.31 -9.97
N ALA A 587 25.70 -26.25 -9.49
CA ALA A 587 26.92 -26.60 -10.17
C ALA A 587 26.63 -27.13 -11.60
N PRO A 588 27.53 -26.88 -12.56
CA PRO A 588 27.30 -27.26 -13.97
C PRO A 588 27.02 -28.75 -14.22
N TRP A 589 27.40 -29.61 -13.29
CA TRP A 589 27.20 -31.07 -13.36
C TRP A 589 25.85 -31.55 -12.81
N GLU A 590 25.07 -30.65 -12.17
CA GLU A 590 23.73 -30.99 -11.75
C GLU A 590 22.77 -30.82 -12.94
N ASN A 591 22.17 -31.94 -13.36
CA ASN A 591 21.28 -31.98 -14.52
C ASN A 591 19.95 -31.28 -14.22
N SER A 592 19.88 -29.99 -14.44
CA SER A 592 18.69 -29.16 -14.23
C SER A 592 18.69 -27.97 -15.18
N ASP A 593 17.58 -27.72 -15.81
CA ASP A 593 17.37 -26.56 -16.69
C ASP A 593 17.34 -25.22 -15.90
N ILE A 594 17.09 -25.29 -14.58
CA ILE A 594 17.07 -24.13 -13.70
C ILE A 594 18.38 -24.08 -12.93
N ARG A 595 19.26 -23.21 -13.35
CA ARG A 595 20.61 -23.08 -12.78
C ARG A 595 20.72 -22.05 -11.67
N HIS A 596 19.77 -21.12 -11.55
CA HIS A 596 19.78 -20.05 -10.56
C HIS A 596 18.37 -19.46 -10.38
N THR A 597 18.15 -18.80 -9.27
CA THR A 597 16.93 -18.04 -8.99
C THR A 597 16.96 -16.70 -9.71
N ASN A 598 15.87 -16.31 -10.38
CA ASN A 598 15.78 -15.08 -11.17
C ASN A 598 15.49 -13.82 -10.34
N GLY A 599 15.09 -13.98 -9.10
CA GLY A 599 14.89 -12.87 -8.18
C GLY A 599 14.83 -13.31 -6.73
N HIS A 600 15.10 -12.36 -5.85
CA HIS A 600 15.09 -12.57 -4.42
C HIS A 600 14.65 -11.28 -3.71
N LEU A 601 13.50 -11.31 -3.07
CA LEU A 601 12.99 -10.25 -2.23
C LEU A 601 13.04 -10.68 -0.77
N LEU A 602 13.59 -9.82 0.08
CA LEU A 602 13.65 -10.07 1.51
C LEU A 602 12.32 -9.72 2.17
N TRP A 603 11.93 -10.45 3.15
CA TRP A 603 10.88 -10.10 4.09
C TRP A 603 11.55 -9.57 5.37
N ARG A 604 11.55 -8.29 5.62
CA ARG A 604 10.99 -7.15 4.91
C ARG A 604 11.96 -5.96 4.93
N LEU A 605 11.69 -4.89 4.17
CA LEU A 605 12.55 -3.71 4.10
C LEU A 605 12.44 -2.84 5.36
N ASN A 606 11.23 -2.65 5.84
CA ASN A 606 10.93 -1.74 6.93
C ASN A 606 10.19 -2.43 8.05
N GLU A 607 10.44 -1.96 9.27
CA GLU A 607 9.61 -2.19 10.44
C GLU A 607 8.68 -1.00 10.63
N ASN A 608 7.51 -1.27 11.20
CA ASN A 608 6.51 -0.23 11.45
C ASN A 608 6.72 0.39 12.82
#